data_5c58b3d5b15a45654361168fa447a812
#
_entry.id   5c58b3d5b15a45654361168fa447a812
#
_cell.length_a   1.000
_cell.length_b   1.000
_cell.length_c   1.000
_cell.angle_alpha   90.00
_cell.angle_beta   90.00
_cell.angle_gamma   90.00
#
_symmetry.space_group_name_H-M   'P 1'
#
loop_
_entity.id
_entity.type
_entity.pdbx_description
1 polymer ?
#
loop_
_entity_poly.entity_id
_entity_poly.type
_entity_poly.pdbx_seq_one_letter_code
_entity_poly.pdbx_strand_id
1 'polypeptide(L)'
;GLGDVYKRQDTESHPDFIFRFTLSMPIVNTYSEPYLCIRKVPKSFPMMTELVEKEMLDRNTAELLVQRFRQGSTLICGGNSSGKTTLLNALKETLPDDMAILVAQQADELTTLFHPDMMFLHSLPGTSESSVNYDLKHISIAGLTMDVDFFIIGEVKGGEALYLLNAAYTGQICAATVHAPSADRAPEKIVDYAMYDSRYSRNELMKMMDCFQTLVFMEHYQVKEIFACLGWNAEKENLEYERLF
;
A
#
# COMPACT_ATOMS: atom_id res chain seq x y z
N GLY A 1 -19.84 -21.93 -12.66
CA GLY A 1 -18.64 -22.65 -13.05
C GLY A 1 -17.70 -22.82 -11.88
N LEU A 2 -17.10 -23.99 -11.74
CA LEU A 2 -16.05 -24.22 -10.75
C LEU A 2 -14.91 -23.24 -11.08
N GLY A 3 -14.52 -22.38 -10.12
CA GLY A 3 -13.39 -21.49 -10.33
C GLY A 3 -12.11 -22.30 -10.59
N ASP A 4 -11.30 -21.86 -11.52
CA ASP A 4 -10.11 -22.61 -11.95
C ASP A 4 -8.92 -22.36 -11.02
N VAL A 5 -9.00 -21.32 -10.18
CA VAL A 5 -8.00 -20.97 -9.16
C VAL A 5 -8.71 -20.58 -7.86
N TYR A 6 -8.39 -21.27 -6.78
CA TYR A 6 -8.95 -21.04 -5.45
C TYR A 6 -7.90 -20.36 -4.54
N LYS A 7 -8.34 -19.34 -3.80
CA LYS A 7 -7.52 -18.69 -2.78
C LYS A 7 -8.19 -18.85 -1.41
N ARG A 8 -7.42 -19.26 -0.42
CA ARG A 8 -7.84 -19.39 0.97
C ARG A 8 -6.76 -18.87 1.91
N GLN A 9 -7.19 -18.44 3.08
CA GLN A 9 -6.30 -17.96 4.13
C GLN A 9 -6.65 -18.69 5.43
N ASP A 10 -5.61 -19.15 6.14
CA ASP A 10 -5.71 -19.74 7.47
C ASP A 10 -4.98 -18.83 8.46
N THR A 11 -5.74 -18.23 9.33
CA THR A 11 -5.28 -17.27 10.34
C THR A 11 -5.16 -17.89 11.74
N GLU A 12 -5.65 -19.12 11.94
CA GLU A 12 -5.83 -19.71 13.27
C GLU A 12 -4.86 -20.87 13.56
N SER A 13 -4.53 -21.69 12.58
CA SER A 13 -3.77 -22.94 12.79
C SER A 13 -2.35 -22.76 13.29
N HIS A 14 -1.76 -21.58 13.21
CA HIS A 14 -0.40 -21.32 13.69
C HIS A 14 -0.34 -20.02 14.52
N PRO A 15 0.33 -20.02 15.69
CA PRO A 15 0.40 -18.81 16.53
C PRO A 15 1.10 -17.62 15.84
N ASP A 16 2.17 -17.88 15.09
CA ASP A 16 3.05 -16.82 14.57
C ASP A 16 2.85 -16.52 13.10
N PHE A 17 2.06 -17.32 12.36
CA PHE A 17 1.94 -17.19 10.90
C PHE A 17 0.51 -17.33 10.42
N ILE A 18 0.21 -16.60 9.35
CA ILE A 18 -0.94 -16.78 8.49
C ILE A 18 -0.48 -17.59 7.27
N PHE A 19 -1.23 -18.62 6.91
CA PHE A 19 -0.97 -19.37 5.67
C PHE A 19 -1.95 -18.94 4.60
N ARG A 20 -1.43 -18.59 3.42
CA ARG A 20 -2.21 -18.32 2.23
C ARG A 20 -2.01 -19.43 1.23
N PHE A 21 -3.11 -20.04 0.83
CA PHE A 21 -3.17 -21.12 -0.11
C PHE A 21 -3.71 -20.60 -1.46
N THR A 22 -3.01 -20.94 -2.54
CA THR A 22 -3.52 -20.76 -3.90
C THR A 22 -3.48 -22.12 -4.57
N LEU A 23 -4.64 -22.65 -4.88
CA LEU A 23 -4.81 -23.92 -5.58
C LEU A 23 -5.20 -23.64 -7.03
N SER A 24 -4.41 -24.11 -7.98
CA SER A 24 -4.72 -24.09 -9.41
C SER A 24 -5.20 -25.47 -9.83
N MET A 25 -6.38 -25.50 -10.46
CA MET A 25 -7.00 -26.76 -10.89
C MET A 25 -6.35 -27.29 -12.18
N PRO A 26 -6.41 -28.62 -12.43
CA PRO A 26 -5.79 -29.25 -13.60
C PRO A 26 -6.20 -28.65 -14.95
N ILE A 27 -7.43 -28.18 -15.07
CA ILE A 27 -7.99 -27.63 -16.31
C ILE A 27 -7.24 -26.38 -16.82
N VAL A 28 -6.59 -25.63 -15.92
CA VAL A 28 -5.83 -24.42 -16.28
C VAL A 28 -4.32 -24.66 -16.31
N ASN A 29 -3.87 -25.86 -15.99
CA ASN A 29 -2.45 -26.19 -15.89
C ASN A 29 -1.97 -26.96 -17.12
N THR A 30 -0.82 -26.58 -17.66
CA THR A 30 -0.27 -27.15 -18.90
C THR A 30 -0.15 -28.68 -18.85
N TYR A 31 0.20 -29.23 -17.69
CA TYR A 31 0.39 -30.68 -17.51
C TYR A 31 -0.84 -31.39 -16.89
N SER A 32 -1.98 -30.71 -16.82
CA SER A 32 -3.22 -31.24 -16.24
C SER A 32 -3.06 -31.81 -14.81
N GLU A 33 -2.14 -31.23 -14.04
CA GLU A 33 -1.94 -31.53 -12.62
C GLU A 33 -2.34 -30.32 -11.73
N PRO A 34 -2.87 -30.55 -10.51
CA PRO A 34 -3.16 -29.44 -9.62
C PRO A 34 -1.86 -28.86 -9.04
N TYR A 35 -1.78 -27.51 -8.92
CA TYR A 35 -0.68 -26.84 -8.21
C TYR A 35 -1.18 -26.19 -6.94
N LEU A 36 -0.46 -26.41 -5.85
CA LEU A 36 -0.69 -25.76 -4.57
C LEU A 36 0.49 -24.84 -4.23
N CYS A 37 0.21 -23.56 -4.16
CA CYS A 37 1.15 -22.56 -3.64
C CYS A 37 0.76 -22.21 -2.20
N ILE A 38 1.70 -22.33 -1.26
CA ILE A 38 1.51 -21.96 0.15
C ILE A 38 2.45 -20.80 0.45
N ARG A 39 1.88 -19.65 0.81
CA ARG A 39 2.63 -18.49 1.29
C ARG A 39 2.48 -18.38 2.80
N LYS A 40 3.62 -18.39 3.49
CA LYS A 40 3.71 -18.17 4.94
C LYS A 40 3.93 -16.69 5.21
N VAL A 41 3.02 -16.06 5.96
CA VAL A 41 3.05 -14.64 6.28
C VAL A 41 3.14 -14.51 7.80
N PRO A 42 4.17 -13.84 8.36
CA PRO A 42 4.26 -13.60 9.80
C PRO A 42 3.06 -12.77 10.30
N LYS A 43 2.57 -13.08 11.50
CA LYS A 43 1.55 -12.28 12.21
C LYS A 43 2.14 -11.06 12.89
N SER A 44 3.43 -11.12 13.24
CA SER A 44 4.19 -9.99 13.79
C SER A 44 5.04 -9.33 12.70
N PHE A 45 5.31 -8.07 12.87
CA PHE A 45 6.20 -7.30 12.01
C PHE A 45 7.19 -6.51 12.88
N PRO A 46 8.39 -6.21 12.36
CA PRO A 46 9.39 -5.46 13.10
C PRO A 46 8.96 -4.00 13.28
N MET A 47 9.27 -3.43 14.46
CA MET A 47 9.12 -2.01 14.73
C MET A 47 10.26 -1.21 14.08
N MET A 48 10.14 0.13 14.01
CA MET A 48 11.14 1.00 13.40
C MET A 48 12.55 0.80 14.00
N THR A 49 12.66 0.57 15.31
CA THR A 49 13.95 0.28 15.98
C THR A 49 14.59 -1.00 15.47
N GLU A 50 13.79 -2.05 15.29
CA GLU A 50 14.27 -3.33 14.76
C GLU A 50 14.63 -3.23 13.27
N LEU A 51 13.97 -2.35 12.51
CA LEU A 51 14.35 -2.09 11.10
C LEU A 51 15.72 -1.42 11.01
N VAL A 52 16.05 -0.53 11.94
CA VAL A 52 17.38 0.07 12.06
C VAL A 52 18.43 -1.00 12.45
N GLU A 53 18.14 -1.85 13.42
CA GLU A 53 19.02 -2.96 13.83
C GLU A 53 19.28 -3.97 12.69
N LYS A 54 18.29 -4.16 11.81
CA LYS A 54 18.38 -5.02 10.62
C LYS A 54 18.95 -4.30 9.40
N GLU A 55 19.46 -3.09 9.56
CA GLU A 55 20.08 -2.29 8.50
C GLU A 55 19.17 -2.01 7.29
N MET A 56 17.84 -1.99 7.50
CA MET A 56 16.90 -1.56 6.46
C MET A 56 17.08 -0.07 6.14
N LEU A 57 17.40 0.73 7.17
CA LEU A 57 17.72 2.14 7.12
C LEU A 57 18.53 2.52 8.37
N ASP A 58 19.31 3.60 8.29
CA ASP A 58 19.99 4.14 9.47
C ASP A 58 19.04 4.93 10.39
N ARG A 59 19.51 5.26 11.59
CA ARG A 59 18.70 5.96 12.62
C ARG A 59 18.22 7.33 12.14
N ASN A 60 19.07 8.12 11.50
CA ASN A 60 18.71 9.48 11.06
C ASN A 60 17.64 9.42 9.97
N THR A 61 17.77 8.48 9.05
CA THR A 61 16.79 8.20 8.01
C THR A 61 15.47 7.71 8.60
N ALA A 62 15.50 6.89 9.66
CA ALA A 62 14.30 6.44 10.36
C ALA A 62 13.55 7.60 11.04
N GLU A 63 14.26 8.48 11.74
CA GLU A 63 13.70 9.68 12.38
C GLU A 63 13.08 10.62 11.33
N LEU A 64 13.79 10.88 10.23
CA LEU A 64 13.28 11.67 9.12
C LEU A 64 11.98 11.07 8.54
N LEU A 65 11.96 9.78 8.25
CA LEU A 65 10.79 9.12 7.70
C LEU A 65 9.60 9.15 8.66
N VAL A 66 9.79 8.88 9.93
CA VAL A 66 8.72 8.95 10.95
C VAL A 66 8.15 10.37 11.02
N GLN A 67 8.99 11.39 11.04
CA GLN A 67 8.53 12.78 11.05
C GLN A 67 7.70 13.10 9.80
N ARG A 68 8.19 12.76 8.61
CA ARG A 68 7.51 13.05 7.36
C ARG A 68 6.21 12.25 7.19
N PHE A 69 6.20 10.99 7.61
CA PHE A 69 5.03 10.12 7.55
C PHE A 69 3.88 10.64 8.40
N ARG A 70 4.18 11.22 9.59
CA ARG A 70 3.18 11.82 10.47
C ARG A 70 2.60 13.13 9.96
N GLN A 71 3.34 13.85 9.11
CA GLN A 71 3.00 15.22 8.69
C GLN A 71 2.42 15.31 7.29
N GLY A 72 2.57 14.26 6.47
CA GLY A 72 2.13 14.33 5.08
C GLY A 72 2.01 12.99 4.39
N SER A 73 1.31 13.02 3.27
CA SER A 73 1.07 11.81 2.50
C SER A 73 2.36 11.21 1.93
N THR A 74 2.48 9.89 2.05
CA THR A 74 3.70 9.14 1.72
C THR A 74 3.41 8.00 0.75
N LEU A 75 4.19 7.90 -0.30
CA LEU A 75 4.16 6.80 -1.25
C LEU A 75 5.44 5.97 -1.14
N ILE A 76 5.31 4.68 -0.83
CA ILE A 76 6.42 3.73 -0.74
C ILE A 76 6.42 2.85 -1.98
N CYS A 77 7.51 2.85 -2.72
CA CYS A 77 7.62 2.08 -3.97
C CYS A 77 8.84 1.16 -4.00
N GLY A 78 8.85 0.25 -4.96
CA GLY A 78 9.91 -0.72 -5.16
C GLY A 78 9.39 -2.01 -5.79
N GLY A 79 10.27 -2.93 -6.10
CA GLY A 79 9.95 -4.24 -6.68
C GLY A 79 9.18 -5.17 -5.74
N ASN A 80 8.86 -6.36 -6.24
CA ASN A 80 8.32 -7.44 -5.40
C ASN A 80 9.31 -7.79 -4.28
N SER A 81 8.80 -8.05 -3.09
CA SER A 81 9.60 -8.46 -1.92
C SER A 81 10.74 -7.49 -1.56
N SER A 82 10.59 -6.21 -1.88
CA SER A 82 11.59 -5.18 -1.51
C SER A 82 11.48 -4.67 -0.08
N GLY A 83 10.43 -5.07 0.67
CA GLY A 83 10.22 -4.67 2.07
C GLY A 83 9.20 -3.53 2.27
N LYS A 84 8.47 -3.10 1.23
CA LYS A 84 7.47 -2.00 1.30
C LYS A 84 6.43 -2.19 2.40
N THR A 85 5.78 -3.35 2.42
CA THR A 85 4.76 -3.68 3.44
C THR A 85 5.37 -3.73 4.85
N THR A 86 6.61 -4.19 4.97
CA THR A 86 7.33 -4.23 6.25
C THR A 86 7.61 -2.82 6.77
N LEU A 87 8.11 -1.94 5.91
CA LEU A 87 8.34 -0.53 6.26
C LEU A 87 7.02 0.18 6.60
N LEU A 88 5.96 0.00 5.79
CA LEU A 88 4.66 0.59 6.03
C LEU A 88 4.05 0.12 7.36
N ASN A 89 4.19 -1.17 7.70
CA ASN A 89 3.75 -1.72 8.99
C ASN A 89 4.46 -1.03 10.17
N ALA A 90 5.78 -0.82 10.07
CA ALA A 90 6.53 -0.15 11.12
C ALA A 90 6.18 1.35 11.23
N LEU A 91 6.02 2.04 10.09
CA LEU A 91 5.70 3.47 10.07
C LEU A 91 4.32 3.76 10.65
N LYS A 92 3.29 2.99 10.28
CA LYS A 92 1.93 3.24 10.78
C LYS A 92 1.79 3.08 12.30
N GLU A 93 2.59 2.21 12.95
CA GLU A 93 2.62 2.09 14.41
C GLU A 93 3.28 3.31 15.11
N THR A 94 3.89 4.21 14.33
CA THR A 94 4.43 5.45 14.88
C THR A 94 3.42 6.59 14.90
N LEU A 95 2.23 6.41 14.32
CA LEU A 95 1.18 7.42 14.32
C LEU A 95 0.66 7.66 15.76
N PRO A 96 0.20 8.87 16.09
CA PRO A 96 -0.37 9.17 17.40
C PRO A 96 -1.61 8.32 17.70
N ASP A 97 -1.76 7.90 18.96
CA ASP A 97 -2.85 7.02 19.43
C ASP A 97 -4.25 7.66 19.31
N ASP A 98 -4.32 8.97 19.20
CA ASP A 98 -5.56 9.74 19.05
C ASP A 98 -5.97 10.00 17.59
N MET A 99 -5.22 9.46 16.64
CA MET A 99 -5.58 9.49 15.22
C MET A 99 -6.50 8.32 14.85
N ALA A 100 -7.62 8.62 14.18
CA ALA A 100 -8.45 7.62 13.54
C ALA A 100 -7.83 7.19 12.20
N ILE A 101 -7.48 5.91 12.08
CA ILE A 101 -6.75 5.38 10.91
C ILE A 101 -7.58 4.31 10.21
N LEU A 102 -7.74 4.44 8.90
CA LEU A 102 -8.30 3.39 8.06
C LEU A 102 -7.22 2.74 7.21
N VAL A 103 -7.13 1.42 7.28
CA VAL A 103 -6.28 0.59 6.44
C VAL A 103 -7.12 -0.24 5.49
N ALA A 104 -7.02 0.02 4.19
CA ALA A 104 -7.62 -0.77 3.13
C ALA A 104 -6.57 -1.69 2.50
N GLN A 105 -6.84 -2.99 2.43
CA GLN A 105 -5.89 -3.96 1.92
C GLN A 105 -6.58 -5.10 1.16
N GLN A 106 -5.87 -5.68 0.21
CA GLN A 106 -6.39 -6.81 -0.54
C GLN A 106 -6.29 -8.12 0.25
N ALA A 107 -5.29 -8.21 1.09
CA ALA A 107 -5.00 -9.35 1.94
C ALA A 107 -4.40 -8.85 3.25
N ASP A 108 -4.70 -9.51 4.37
CA ASP A 108 -4.31 -9.11 5.72
C ASP A 108 -2.79 -9.20 5.94
N GLU A 109 -2.05 -8.24 5.36
CA GLU A 109 -0.60 -8.08 5.52
C GLU A 109 -0.24 -6.95 6.48
N LEU A 110 -1.12 -5.94 6.57
CA LEU A 110 -1.01 -4.88 7.54
C LEU A 110 -1.87 -5.24 8.75
N THR A 111 -1.30 -5.13 9.93
CA THR A 111 -1.93 -5.42 11.22
C THR A 111 -1.45 -4.38 12.24
N THR A 112 -2.11 -4.25 13.37
CA THR A 112 -1.60 -3.40 14.46
C THR A 112 -1.20 -4.22 15.68
N LEU A 113 -0.21 -3.76 16.41
CA LEU A 113 0.22 -4.33 17.69
C LEU A 113 -0.30 -3.50 18.86
N PHE A 114 -0.38 -2.19 18.72
CA PHE A 114 -0.60 -1.28 19.84
C PHE A 114 -1.59 -0.15 19.56
N HIS A 115 -1.80 0.25 18.29
CA HIS A 115 -2.61 1.42 17.99
C HIS A 115 -4.10 1.16 18.27
N PRO A 116 -4.76 1.96 19.14
CA PRO A 116 -6.10 1.67 19.64
C PRO A 116 -7.20 1.98 18.62
N ASP A 117 -6.98 2.94 17.71
CA ASP A 117 -7.98 3.41 16.76
C ASP A 117 -7.52 3.22 15.31
N MET A 118 -7.25 1.95 14.94
CA MET A 118 -6.85 1.56 13.60
C MET A 118 -7.82 0.52 13.06
N MET A 119 -8.61 0.91 12.07
CA MET A 119 -9.60 0.07 11.39
C MET A 119 -8.98 -0.62 10.18
N PHE A 120 -9.26 -1.91 10.01
CA PHE A 120 -8.76 -2.71 8.88
C PHE A 120 -9.91 -3.22 8.04
N LEU A 121 -9.90 -2.90 6.76
CA LEU A 121 -10.83 -3.44 5.77
C LEU A 121 -10.06 -4.21 4.71
N HIS A 122 -10.51 -5.43 4.41
CA HIS A 122 -9.94 -6.22 3.34
C HIS A 122 -10.94 -6.50 2.22
N SER A 123 -10.42 -6.70 1.01
CA SER A 123 -11.27 -7.00 -0.14
C SER A 123 -11.88 -8.40 -0.02
N LEU A 124 -13.16 -8.49 -0.38
CA LEU A 124 -13.89 -9.74 -0.51
C LEU A 124 -14.15 -10.00 -2.00
N PRO A 125 -13.33 -10.82 -2.66
CA PRO A 125 -13.57 -11.15 -4.06
C PRO A 125 -14.87 -11.95 -4.21
N GLY A 126 -15.69 -11.59 -5.18
CA GLY A 126 -16.89 -12.36 -5.53
C GLY A 126 -16.53 -13.82 -5.85
N THR A 127 -17.37 -14.73 -5.40
CA THR A 127 -17.27 -16.16 -5.73
C THR A 127 -18.45 -16.56 -6.61
N SER A 128 -18.39 -17.74 -7.24
CA SER A 128 -19.52 -18.27 -8.02
C SER A 128 -20.79 -18.49 -7.18
N GLU A 129 -20.64 -18.53 -5.86
CA GLU A 129 -21.73 -18.79 -4.89
C GLU A 129 -22.21 -17.50 -4.18
N SER A 130 -21.44 -16.41 -4.28
CA SER A 130 -21.77 -15.13 -3.66
C SER A 130 -21.69 -14.00 -4.68
N SER A 131 -22.78 -13.23 -4.81
CA SER A 131 -22.81 -12.00 -5.60
C SER A 131 -22.11 -10.82 -4.91
N VAL A 132 -21.66 -11.01 -3.66
CA VAL A 132 -20.95 -9.99 -2.89
C VAL A 132 -19.52 -9.90 -3.40
N ASN A 133 -19.16 -8.73 -3.92
CA ASN A 133 -17.82 -8.40 -4.38
C ASN A 133 -17.46 -7.02 -3.86
N TYR A 134 -16.53 -6.98 -2.90
CA TYR A 134 -15.94 -5.75 -2.39
C TYR A 134 -14.45 -5.76 -2.72
N ASP A 135 -14.08 -5.10 -3.80
CA ASP A 135 -12.67 -4.88 -4.15
C ASP A 135 -12.10 -3.65 -3.40
N LEU A 136 -10.81 -3.37 -3.58
CA LEU A 136 -10.15 -2.21 -2.95
C LEU A 136 -10.80 -0.89 -3.35
N LYS A 137 -11.34 -0.78 -4.55
CA LYS A 137 -12.06 0.40 -5.02
C LYS A 137 -13.30 0.66 -4.16
N HIS A 138 -14.14 -0.35 -3.92
CA HIS A 138 -15.34 -0.23 -3.08
C HIS A 138 -14.98 0.17 -1.65
N ILE A 139 -13.94 -0.43 -1.09
CA ILE A 139 -13.44 -0.12 0.25
C ILE A 139 -12.91 1.32 0.31
N SER A 140 -12.17 1.75 -0.71
CA SER A 140 -11.63 3.11 -0.79
C SER A 140 -12.73 4.16 -0.89
N ILE A 141 -13.81 3.88 -1.65
CA ILE A 141 -15.00 4.75 -1.71
C ILE A 141 -15.65 4.87 -0.33
N ALA A 142 -15.81 3.73 0.38
CA ALA A 142 -16.34 3.75 1.74
C ALA A 142 -15.44 4.56 2.68
N GLY A 143 -14.12 4.43 2.56
CA GLY A 143 -13.13 5.17 3.35
C GLY A 143 -13.23 6.69 3.19
N LEU A 144 -13.57 7.19 2.00
CA LEU A 144 -13.80 8.63 1.78
C LEU A 144 -15.00 9.19 2.57
N THR A 145 -15.92 8.34 3.01
CA THR A 145 -17.09 8.73 3.81
C THR A 145 -16.90 8.54 5.30
N MET A 146 -15.81 7.90 5.70
CA MET A 146 -15.40 7.75 7.10
C MET A 146 -14.57 8.98 7.50
N ASP A 147 -14.89 9.55 8.63
CA ASP A 147 -14.17 10.69 9.20
C ASP A 147 -12.87 10.19 9.86
N VAL A 148 -11.86 9.92 9.04
CA VAL A 148 -10.56 9.41 9.50
C VAL A 148 -9.45 10.43 9.21
N ASP A 149 -8.48 10.50 10.12
CA ASP A 149 -7.33 11.39 10.02
C ASP A 149 -6.30 10.88 9.02
N PHE A 150 -6.17 9.56 8.92
CA PHE A 150 -5.15 8.91 8.09
C PHE A 150 -5.74 7.75 7.29
N PHE A 151 -5.50 7.74 5.98
CA PHE A 151 -5.97 6.68 5.10
C PHE A 151 -4.79 5.92 4.46
N ILE A 152 -4.75 4.61 4.67
CA ILE A 152 -3.68 3.73 4.17
C ILE A 152 -4.26 2.72 3.16
N ILE A 153 -3.66 2.64 1.97
CA ILE A 153 -3.87 1.51 1.07
C ILE A 153 -2.62 0.63 1.08
N GLY A 154 -2.78 -0.63 1.50
CA GLY A 154 -1.67 -1.57 1.62
C GLY A 154 -0.85 -1.72 0.35
N GLU A 155 -1.52 -1.86 -0.79
CA GLU A 155 -0.89 -1.87 -2.11
C GLU A 155 -1.87 -1.41 -3.19
N VAL A 156 -1.45 -0.43 -3.98
CA VAL A 156 -2.23 0.09 -5.11
C VAL A 156 -1.88 -0.69 -6.38
N LYS A 157 -2.92 -1.25 -7.03
CA LYS A 157 -2.80 -2.08 -8.25
C LYS A 157 -3.81 -1.74 -9.34
N GLY A 158 -4.74 -0.83 -9.10
CA GLY A 158 -5.84 -0.54 -10.01
C GLY A 158 -6.56 0.78 -9.71
N GLY A 159 -7.85 0.81 -10.00
CA GLY A 159 -8.69 2.01 -9.92
C GLY A 159 -8.84 2.62 -8.53
N GLU A 160 -8.53 1.90 -7.44
CA GLU A 160 -8.45 2.44 -6.09
C GLU A 160 -7.48 3.63 -5.98
N ALA A 161 -6.50 3.72 -6.88
CA ALA A 161 -5.57 4.85 -6.99
C ALA A 161 -6.28 6.20 -7.10
N LEU A 162 -7.40 6.26 -7.83
CA LEU A 162 -8.18 7.50 -7.98
C LEU A 162 -8.75 7.99 -6.64
N TYR A 163 -9.23 7.07 -5.83
CA TYR A 163 -9.86 7.39 -4.53
C TYR A 163 -8.81 7.76 -3.48
N LEU A 164 -7.65 7.08 -3.50
CA LEU A 164 -6.48 7.48 -2.70
C LEU A 164 -6.04 8.90 -3.06
N LEU A 165 -5.96 9.20 -4.35
CA LEU A 165 -5.54 10.51 -4.85
C LEU A 165 -6.54 11.60 -4.48
N ASN A 166 -7.85 11.33 -4.60
CA ASN A 166 -8.90 12.25 -4.19
C ASN A 166 -8.85 12.52 -2.67
N ALA A 167 -8.67 11.48 -1.84
CA ALA A 167 -8.53 11.65 -0.40
C ALA A 167 -7.35 12.57 -0.05
N ALA A 168 -6.17 12.27 -0.61
CA ALA A 168 -4.98 13.08 -0.37
C ALA A 168 -5.13 14.52 -0.89
N TYR A 169 -5.73 14.70 -2.06
CA TYR A 169 -5.94 16.02 -2.67
C TYR A 169 -6.94 16.88 -1.90
N THR A 170 -7.90 16.27 -1.21
CA THR A 170 -8.85 16.99 -0.33
C THR A 170 -8.31 17.26 1.06
N GLY A 171 -7.06 16.90 1.34
CA GLY A 171 -6.35 17.25 2.59
C GLY A 171 -6.26 16.10 3.60
N GLN A 172 -6.79 14.92 3.31
CA GLN A 172 -6.59 13.74 4.15
C GLN A 172 -5.15 13.23 4.02
N ILE A 173 -4.50 12.91 5.14
CA ILE A 173 -3.16 12.31 5.07
C ILE A 173 -3.30 10.85 4.60
N CYS A 174 -2.53 10.50 3.58
CA CYS A 174 -2.61 9.18 2.96
C CYS A 174 -1.26 8.50 2.87
N ALA A 175 -1.25 7.17 2.96
CA ALA A 175 -0.08 6.38 2.62
C ALA A 175 -0.45 5.17 1.76
N ALA A 176 0.45 4.78 0.88
CA ALA A 176 0.26 3.57 0.10
C ALA A 176 1.58 2.94 -0.32
N THR A 177 1.53 1.66 -0.70
CA THR A 177 2.62 1.05 -1.44
C THR A 177 2.25 0.85 -2.91
N VAL A 178 3.23 0.92 -3.79
CA VAL A 178 3.06 0.68 -5.23
C VAL A 178 4.30 0.01 -5.82
N HIS A 179 4.11 -0.79 -6.85
CA HIS A 179 5.23 -1.31 -7.63
C HIS A 179 5.71 -0.27 -8.63
N ALA A 180 6.94 0.24 -8.43
CA ALA A 180 7.62 1.10 -9.37
C ALA A 180 9.14 0.83 -9.35
N PRO A 181 9.85 1.06 -10.47
CA PRO A 181 11.28 0.79 -10.57
C PRO A 181 12.16 1.83 -9.87
N SER A 182 11.61 3.00 -9.53
CA SER A 182 12.29 4.11 -8.85
C SER A 182 11.27 5.05 -8.21
N ALA A 183 11.73 5.95 -7.32
CA ALA A 183 10.84 6.87 -6.62
C ALA A 183 10.17 7.88 -7.57
N ASP A 184 10.89 8.40 -8.54
CA ASP A 184 10.38 9.36 -9.54
C ASP A 184 9.32 8.75 -10.48
N ARG A 185 9.33 7.42 -10.66
CA ARG A 185 8.34 6.70 -11.46
C ARG A 185 7.08 6.29 -10.68
N ALA A 186 7.10 6.38 -9.37
CA ALA A 186 5.97 5.98 -8.55
C ALA A 186 4.72 6.86 -8.79
N PRO A 187 4.81 8.21 -8.90
CA PRO A 187 3.67 9.05 -9.24
C PRO A 187 3.05 8.71 -10.59
N GLU A 188 3.86 8.48 -11.62
CA GLU A 188 3.37 8.07 -12.94
C GLU A 188 2.55 6.77 -12.84
N LYS A 189 3.01 5.82 -12.03
CA LYS A 189 2.33 4.54 -11.84
C LYS A 189 0.99 4.68 -11.13
N ILE A 190 0.90 5.55 -10.13
CA ILE A 190 -0.38 5.87 -9.46
C ILE A 190 -1.35 6.50 -10.47
N VAL A 191 -0.87 7.44 -11.28
CA VAL A 191 -1.69 8.09 -12.31
C VAL A 191 -2.16 7.09 -13.35
N ASP A 192 -1.31 6.17 -13.82
CA ASP A 192 -1.69 5.11 -14.75
C ASP A 192 -2.84 4.26 -14.21
N TYR A 193 -2.80 3.90 -12.91
CA TYR A 193 -3.89 3.18 -12.26
C TYR A 193 -5.14 4.04 -12.07
N ALA A 194 -5.00 5.31 -11.68
CA ALA A 194 -6.12 6.21 -11.50
C ALA A 194 -6.88 6.47 -12.82
N MET A 195 -6.19 6.44 -13.95
CA MET A 195 -6.80 6.56 -15.28
C MET A 195 -7.84 5.47 -15.59
N TYR A 196 -7.79 4.31 -14.93
CA TYR A 196 -8.76 3.23 -15.18
C TYR A 196 -10.20 3.62 -14.82
N ASP A 197 -10.37 4.48 -13.82
CA ASP A 197 -11.68 4.89 -13.30
C ASP A 197 -11.94 6.39 -13.38
N SER A 198 -10.96 7.16 -13.90
CA SER A 198 -11.00 8.62 -13.91
C SER A 198 -11.55 9.19 -15.22
N ARG A 199 -12.20 10.36 -15.08
CA ARG A 199 -12.52 11.25 -16.20
C ARG A 199 -11.51 12.40 -16.33
N TYR A 200 -10.58 12.53 -15.38
CA TYR A 200 -9.51 13.51 -15.45
C TYR A 200 -8.49 13.11 -16.52
N SER A 201 -7.88 14.10 -17.14
CA SER A 201 -6.72 13.87 -18.00
C SER A 201 -5.52 13.42 -17.17
N ARG A 202 -4.55 12.75 -17.81
CA ARG A 202 -3.31 12.36 -17.18
C ARG A 202 -2.60 13.54 -16.49
N ASN A 203 -2.61 14.70 -17.13
CA ASN A 203 -1.95 15.90 -16.64
C ASN A 203 -2.63 16.45 -15.36
N GLU A 204 -3.97 16.39 -15.29
CA GLU A 204 -4.71 16.78 -14.09
C GLU A 204 -4.40 15.82 -12.94
N LEU A 205 -4.36 14.51 -13.19
CA LEU A 205 -3.99 13.52 -12.18
C LEU A 205 -2.54 13.68 -11.72
N MET A 206 -1.61 13.99 -12.63
CA MET A 206 -0.21 14.28 -12.25
C MET A 206 -0.10 15.51 -11.35
N LYS A 207 -0.90 16.56 -11.59
CA LYS A 207 -0.96 17.73 -10.69
C LYS A 207 -1.47 17.37 -9.31
N MET A 208 -2.46 16.48 -9.21
CA MET A 208 -2.97 16.00 -7.93
C MET A 208 -1.92 15.23 -7.12
N MET A 209 -0.91 14.66 -7.77
CA MET A 209 0.17 13.95 -7.08
C MET A 209 1.06 14.85 -6.21
N ASP A 210 0.98 16.17 -6.30
CA ASP A 210 1.70 17.11 -5.43
C ASP A 210 1.30 16.98 -3.95
N CYS A 211 0.12 16.41 -3.68
CA CYS A 211 -0.33 16.08 -2.33
C CYS A 211 0.49 14.95 -1.65
N PHE A 212 1.23 14.14 -2.42
CA PHE A 212 2.15 13.16 -1.86
C PHE A 212 3.53 13.77 -1.60
N GLN A 213 3.71 14.30 -0.39
CA GLN A 213 4.90 15.06 -0.01
C GLN A 213 6.16 14.21 0.12
N THR A 214 6.03 12.89 0.27
CA THR A 214 7.18 12.00 0.47
C THR A 214 7.09 10.78 -0.43
N LEU A 215 8.15 10.52 -1.19
CA LEU A 215 8.34 9.31 -1.98
C LEU A 215 9.51 8.53 -1.42
N VAL A 216 9.32 7.23 -1.21
CA VAL A 216 10.34 6.32 -0.66
C VAL A 216 10.55 5.16 -1.62
N PHE A 217 11.77 4.96 -2.08
CA PHE A 217 12.13 3.81 -2.90
C PHE A 217 12.86 2.74 -2.09
N MET A 218 12.40 1.51 -2.23
CA MET A 218 12.94 0.35 -1.55
C MET A 218 13.45 -0.71 -2.52
N GLU A 219 14.62 -1.21 -2.23
CA GLU A 219 15.23 -2.32 -2.95
C GLU A 219 15.98 -3.24 -1.99
N HIS A 220 15.86 -4.56 -2.16
CA HIS A 220 16.57 -5.57 -1.36
C HIS A 220 16.42 -5.35 0.17
N TYR A 221 15.19 -5.06 0.62
CA TYR A 221 14.89 -4.76 2.04
C TYR A 221 15.63 -3.54 2.61
N GLN A 222 16.05 -2.62 1.76
CA GLN A 222 16.69 -1.36 2.17
C GLN A 222 15.95 -0.17 1.58
N VAL A 223 15.87 0.92 2.34
CA VAL A 223 15.51 2.24 1.84
C VAL A 223 16.69 2.75 1.02
N LYS A 224 16.47 3.05 -0.25
CA LYS A 224 17.53 3.50 -1.19
C LYS A 224 17.43 4.99 -1.50
N GLU A 225 16.20 5.51 -1.53
CA GLU A 225 15.98 6.91 -1.86
C GLU A 225 14.76 7.43 -1.10
N ILE A 226 14.84 8.66 -0.67
CA ILE A 226 13.73 9.44 -0.14
C ILE A 226 13.72 10.78 -0.85
N PHE A 227 12.56 11.13 -1.43
CA PHE A 227 12.35 12.42 -2.06
C PHE A 227 11.24 13.20 -1.35
N ALA A 228 11.43 14.51 -1.26
CA ALA A 228 10.38 15.45 -0.96
C ALA A 228 9.78 15.98 -2.26
N CYS A 229 8.46 16.00 -2.37
CA CYS A 229 7.77 16.68 -3.45
C CYS A 229 7.81 18.19 -3.17
N LEU A 230 8.28 18.96 -4.13
CA LEU A 230 8.33 20.43 -4.08
C LEU A 230 7.09 21.07 -4.72
N GLY A 231 6.25 20.24 -5.36
CA GLY A 231 5.02 20.65 -6.01
C GLY A 231 5.07 20.60 -7.54
N TRP A 232 3.98 21.04 -8.14
CA TRP A 232 3.81 21.08 -9.59
C TRP A 232 4.51 22.30 -10.20
N ASN A 233 5.44 22.07 -11.12
CA ASN A 233 6.04 23.13 -11.93
C ASN A 233 5.24 23.32 -13.22
N ALA A 234 4.57 24.47 -13.34
CA ALA A 234 3.71 24.78 -14.48
C ALA A 234 4.48 25.03 -15.80
N GLU A 235 5.74 25.47 -15.72
CA GLU A 235 6.57 25.74 -16.90
C GLU A 235 7.12 24.45 -17.50
N LYS A 236 7.47 23.49 -16.62
CA LYS A 236 8.00 22.18 -17.02
C LYS A 236 6.91 21.12 -17.19
N GLU A 237 5.68 21.45 -16.82
CA GLU A 237 4.54 20.52 -16.79
C GLU A 237 4.83 19.20 -16.09
N ASN A 238 5.57 19.24 -14.95
CA ASN A 238 5.89 18.09 -14.14
C ASN A 238 5.98 18.42 -12.64
N LEU A 239 6.08 17.35 -11.83
CA LEU A 239 6.38 17.46 -10.41
C LEU A 239 7.88 17.63 -10.19
N GLU A 240 8.24 18.50 -9.27
CA GLU A 240 9.62 18.68 -8.85
C GLU A 240 9.87 17.97 -7.51
N TYR A 241 11.05 17.41 -7.37
CA TYR A 241 11.45 16.64 -6.21
C TYR A 241 12.83 17.05 -5.73
N GLU A 242 13.01 17.04 -4.42
CA GLU A 242 14.29 17.17 -3.76
C GLU A 242 14.68 15.81 -3.15
N ARG A 243 15.88 15.35 -3.43
CA ARG A 243 16.41 14.13 -2.81
C ARG A 243 16.87 14.44 -1.39
N LEU A 244 16.33 13.71 -0.41
CA LEU A 244 16.65 13.84 1.02
C LEU A 244 17.62 12.75 1.49
N PHE A 245 17.62 11.60 0.79
CA PHE A 245 18.46 10.44 1.09
C PHE A 245 18.79 9.65 -0.19
#